data_0dc49a0c0d1406b17cc65ebdf7d5c801
#
_entry.id   0dc49a0c0d1406b17cc65ebdf7d5c801
#
_cell.length_a   1.000
_cell.length_b   1.000
_cell.length_c   1.000
_cell.angle_alpha   90.00
_cell.angle_beta   90.00
_cell.angle_gamma   90.00
#
_symmetry.space_group_name_H-M   'P 1'
#
loop_
_entity.id
_entity.type
_entity.pdbx_description
1 polymer ?
#
loop_
_entity_poly.entity_id
_entity_poly.type
_entity_poly.pdbx_seq_one_letter_code
_entity_poly.pdbx_strand_id
1 'polypeptide(L)'
;MTGVIGSVGRFKQGIDLANQQEILKKAFSYKKAKTVAISINSPGGSPVQSHLIYSYIRQLANKNKTKVIIFAEDVAASGGYFIACAGDEIFANSSSIIGSIGVISASFGFKDLIKKVGIERRIYTAGKNKSTLDPFVDEKQEDVERLKKIQLDLHSDFIKIVKQSRGEKIK
;
A
#
# COMPACT_ATOMS: atom_id res chain seq x y z
N MET A 1 -2.37 -13.07 4.93
CA MET A 1 -1.81 -11.69 5.09
C MET A 1 -2.90 -10.83 5.73
N THR A 2 -2.81 -10.59 7.04
CA THR A 2 -3.88 -9.90 7.79
C THR A 2 -3.32 -8.67 8.49
N GLY A 3 -3.96 -7.50 8.33
CA GLY A 3 -3.60 -6.24 8.96
C GLY A 3 -3.22 -5.12 8.01
N VAL A 4 -2.69 -4.02 8.57
CA VAL A 4 -2.23 -2.84 7.82
C VAL A 4 -0.89 -3.12 7.13
N ILE A 5 -0.73 -2.64 5.91
CA ILE A 5 0.51 -2.81 5.15
C ILE A 5 1.52 -1.72 5.53
N GLY A 6 2.73 -2.14 5.90
CA GLY A 6 3.80 -1.27 6.36
C GLY A 6 4.00 -1.29 7.87
N SER A 7 4.77 -0.34 8.38
CA SER A 7 5.05 -0.22 9.82
C SER A 7 3.85 0.35 10.57
N VAL A 8 3.39 -0.33 11.59
CA VAL A 8 2.23 0.07 12.42
C VAL A 8 2.62 0.43 13.85
N GLY A 9 3.90 0.80 14.07
CA GLY A 9 4.43 1.21 15.36
C GLY A 9 5.23 0.12 16.08
N ARG A 10 5.74 0.46 17.28
CA ARG A 10 6.73 -0.35 18.02
C ARG A 10 6.23 -1.74 18.46
N PHE A 11 4.93 -1.93 18.60
CA PHE A 11 4.33 -3.12 19.21
C PHE A 11 3.37 -3.89 18.30
N LYS A 12 3.17 -3.45 17.06
CA LYS A 12 2.33 -4.16 16.08
C LYS A 12 3.12 -4.43 14.81
N GLN A 13 3.21 -5.68 14.43
CA GLN A 13 3.73 -6.06 13.13
C GLN A 13 2.67 -5.77 12.06
N GLY A 14 3.04 -4.95 11.07
CA GLY A 14 2.27 -4.80 9.86
C GLY A 14 2.67 -5.84 8.82
N ILE A 15 1.99 -5.80 7.69
CA ILE A 15 2.36 -6.59 6.51
C ILE A 15 3.47 -5.85 5.77
N ASP A 16 4.67 -6.39 5.75
CA ASP A 16 5.78 -5.89 4.94
C ASP A 16 6.52 -7.04 4.25
N LEU A 17 7.36 -6.70 3.28
CA LEU A 17 8.08 -7.73 2.52
C LEU A 17 9.01 -8.56 3.41
N ALA A 18 9.66 -7.94 4.37
CA ALA A 18 10.61 -8.63 5.26
C ALA A 18 9.92 -9.76 6.04
N ASN A 19 8.72 -9.49 6.57
CA ASN A 19 7.94 -10.46 7.31
C ASN A 19 7.27 -11.51 6.40
N GLN A 20 6.98 -11.20 5.14
CA GLN A 20 6.30 -12.09 4.21
C GLN A 20 7.26 -12.94 3.37
N GLN A 21 8.49 -12.49 3.19
CA GLN A 21 9.44 -13.07 2.23
C GLN A 21 9.69 -14.57 2.46
N GLU A 22 9.99 -14.98 3.68
CA GLU A 22 10.30 -16.38 3.97
C GLU A 22 9.06 -17.28 3.85
N ILE A 23 7.88 -16.79 4.25
CA ILE A 23 6.63 -17.56 4.13
C ILE A 23 6.28 -17.76 2.66
N LEU A 24 6.35 -16.70 1.85
CA LEU A 24 6.13 -16.76 0.41
C LEU A 24 7.12 -17.69 -0.26
N LYS A 25 8.42 -17.55 0.04
CA LYS A 25 9.45 -18.41 -0.52
C LYS A 25 9.20 -19.88 -0.22
N LYS A 26 8.83 -20.23 1.02
CA LYS A 26 8.47 -21.61 1.41
C LYS A 26 7.25 -22.11 0.63
N ALA A 27 6.18 -21.31 0.53
CA ALA A 27 4.97 -21.69 -0.19
C ALA A 27 5.25 -21.99 -1.67
N PHE A 28 6.00 -21.12 -2.35
CA PHE A 28 6.32 -21.30 -3.77
C PHE A 28 7.40 -22.35 -4.06
N SER A 29 8.21 -22.72 -3.07
CA SER A 29 9.24 -23.77 -3.23
C SER A 29 8.72 -25.17 -2.92
N TYR A 30 7.48 -25.35 -2.52
CA TYR A 30 6.92 -26.66 -2.23
C TYR A 30 6.81 -27.49 -3.52
N LYS A 31 7.61 -28.56 -3.59
CA LYS A 31 7.93 -29.31 -4.82
C LYS A 31 6.75 -29.88 -5.63
N LYS A 32 5.56 -29.98 -5.06
CA LYS A 32 4.37 -30.55 -5.72
C LYS A 32 3.26 -29.51 -5.94
N ALA A 33 3.40 -28.29 -5.44
CA ALA A 33 2.37 -27.29 -5.55
C ALA A 33 2.39 -26.64 -6.95
N LYS A 34 1.34 -26.87 -7.72
CA LYS A 34 1.08 -26.15 -8.98
C LYS A 34 0.36 -24.82 -8.75
N THR A 35 -0.16 -24.63 -7.55
CA THR A 35 -0.94 -23.46 -7.16
C THR A 35 -0.59 -23.04 -5.74
N VAL A 36 -0.45 -21.74 -5.52
CA VAL A 36 -0.31 -21.13 -4.19
C VAL A 36 -1.56 -20.29 -3.94
N ALA A 37 -2.23 -20.58 -2.82
CA ALA A 37 -3.36 -19.80 -2.33
C ALA A 37 -2.88 -18.81 -1.28
N ILE A 38 -3.30 -17.55 -1.42
CA ILE A 38 -2.95 -16.46 -0.49
C ILE A 38 -4.25 -15.82 0.00
N SER A 39 -4.47 -15.84 1.31
CA SER A 39 -5.55 -15.11 1.95
C SER A 39 -5.11 -13.68 2.28
N ILE A 40 -5.99 -12.69 2.03
CA ILE A 40 -5.77 -11.27 2.29
C ILE A 40 -6.95 -10.72 3.09
N ASN A 41 -6.63 -10.11 4.25
CA ASN A 41 -7.56 -9.31 5.04
C ASN A 41 -6.87 -8.00 5.44
N SER A 42 -6.94 -6.99 4.55
CA SER A 42 -6.15 -5.76 4.71
C SER A 42 -6.88 -4.54 4.16
N PRO A 43 -6.96 -3.44 4.96
CA PRO A 43 -7.46 -2.15 4.47
C PRO A 43 -6.44 -1.41 3.58
N GLY A 44 -5.24 -1.94 3.41
CA GLY A 44 -4.14 -1.29 2.71
C GLY A 44 -3.08 -0.71 3.64
N GLY A 45 -2.38 0.31 3.16
CA GLY A 45 -1.29 0.98 3.88
C GLY A 45 -0.20 1.46 2.92
N SER A 46 1.06 1.18 3.23
CA SER A 46 2.23 1.65 2.47
C SER A 46 2.19 1.24 0.99
N PRO A 47 2.18 2.19 0.04
CA PRO A 47 2.25 1.88 -1.38
C PRO A 47 3.52 1.11 -1.76
N VAL A 48 4.65 1.48 -1.17
CA VAL A 48 5.95 0.83 -1.43
C VAL A 48 5.91 -0.63 -1.02
N GLN A 49 5.43 -0.94 0.20
CA GLN A 49 5.34 -2.33 0.66
C GLN A 49 4.34 -3.14 -0.15
N SER A 50 3.23 -2.55 -0.54
CA SER A 50 2.24 -3.19 -1.42
C SER A 50 2.85 -3.59 -2.76
N HIS A 51 3.60 -2.67 -3.38
CA HIS A 51 4.28 -2.92 -4.65
C HIS A 51 5.40 -3.98 -4.51
N LEU A 52 6.21 -3.91 -3.44
CA LEU A 52 7.27 -4.88 -3.20
C LEU A 52 6.72 -6.31 -3.02
N ILE A 53 5.64 -6.47 -2.24
CA ILE A 53 5.01 -7.77 -2.01
C ILE A 53 4.37 -8.29 -3.30
N TYR A 54 3.61 -7.44 -4.02
CA TYR A 54 3.05 -7.77 -5.33
C TYR A 54 4.13 -8.29 -6.29
N SER A 55 5.20 -7.53 -6.45
CA SER A 55 6.30 -7.86 -7.35
C SER A 55 7.00 -9.16 -6.95
N TYR A 56 7.19 -9.38 -5.65
CA TYR A 56 7.81 -10.59 -5.15
C TYR A 56 6.95 -11.83 -5.38
N ILE A 57 5.63 -11.74 -5.16
CA ILE A 57 4.69 -12.83 -5.47
C ILE A 57 4.75 -13.17 -6.95
N ARG A 58 4.70 -12.16 -7.85
CA ARG A 58 4.76 -12.41 -9.30
C ARG A 58 6.12 -12.98 -9.73
N GLN A 59 7.22 -12.52 -9.14
CA GLN A 59 8.56 -13.07 -9.40
C GLN A 59 8.62 -14.57 -9.02
N LEU A 60 8.12 -14.93 -7.85
CA LEU A 60 8.10 -16.33 -7.40
C LEU A 60 7.18 -17.19 -8.26
N ALA A 61 5.99 -16.68 -8.60
CA ALA A 61 5.03 -17.37 -9.46
C ALA A 61 5.63 -17.68 -10.84
N ASN A 62 6.25 -16.68 -11.47
CA ASN A 62 6.88 -16.83 -12.78
C ASN A 62 8.07 -17.81 -12.75
N LYS A 63 8.94 -17.67 -11.73
CA LYS A 63 10.11 -18.53 -11.56
C LYS A 63 9.73 -20.02 -11.39
N ASN A 64 8.68 -20.28 -10.62
CA ASN A 64 8.26 -21.65 -10.30
C ASN A 64 7.14 -22.17 -11.21
N LYS A 65 6.67 -21.36 -12.16
CA LYS A 65 5.51 -21.66 -13.04
C LYS A 65 4.28 -22.07 -12.21
N THR A 66 4.03 -21.34 -11.13
CA THR A 66 2.98 -21.64 -10.14
C THR A 66 1.84 -20.65 -10.29
N LYS A 67 0.61 -21.16 -10.37
CA LYS A 67 -0.61 -20.33 -10.37
C LYS A 67 -0.80 -19.70 -8.98
N VAL A 68 -1.24 -18.45 -8.95
CA VAL A 68 -1.57 -17.72 -7.72
C VAL A 68 -3.07 -17.51 -7.63
N ILE A 69 -3.69 -17.94 -6.54
CA ILE A 69 -5.09 -17.71 -6.24
C ILE A 69 -5.18 -16.87 -4.98
N ILE A 70 -5.89 -15.75 -5.06
CA ILE A 70 -6.12 -14.86 -3.92
C ILE A 70 -7.52 -15.10 -3.37
N PHE A 71 -7.62 -15.19 -2.06
CA PHE A 71 -8.87 -15.19 -1.31
C PHE A 71 -8.93 -13.89 -0.48
N ALA A 72 -9.81 -12.98 -0.89
CA ALA A 72 -10.11 -11.81 -0.07
C ALA A 72 -11.08 -12.22 1.02
N GLU A 73 -10.72 -11.96 2.26
CA GLU A 73 -11.58 -12.17 3.42
C GLU A 73 -12.53 -10.96 3.57
N ASP A 74 -12.59 -10.31 4.75
CA ASP A 74 -13.48 -9.16 4.94
C ASP A 74 -13.10 -7.97 4.07
N VAL A 75 -11.79 -7.69 3.96
CA VAL A 75 -11.26 -6.52 3.26
C VAL A 75 -10.03 -6.86 2.42
N ALA A 76 -10.05 -6.49 1.16
CA ALA A 76 -8.87 -6.37 0.31
C ALA A 76 -8.91 -5.01 -0.40
N ALA A 77 -8.61 -3.94 0.34
CA ALA A 77 -8.77 -2.56 -0.12
C ALA A 77 -7.42 -1.84 -0.25
N SER A 78 -7.37 -0.85 -1.16
CA SER A 78 -6.17 -0.03 -1.40
C SER A 78 -4.94 -0.89 -1.62
N GLY A 79 -3.87 -0.75 -0.82
CA GLY A 79 -2.69 -1.60 -0.89
C GLY A 79 -2.98 -3.10 -0.77
N GLY A 80 -4.04 -3.50 -0.05
CA GLY A 80 -4.50 -4.89 0.02
C GLY A 80 -4.99 -5.41 -1.34
N TYR A 81 -5.74 -4.58 -2.06
CA TYR A 81 -6.16 -4.90 -3.43
C TYR A 81 -4.98 -4.87 -4.41
N PHE A 82 -4.03 -3.94 -4.21
CA PHE A 82 -2.80 -3.92 -4.99
C PHE A 82 -2.06 -5.26 -4.91
N ILE A 83 -1.89 -5.81 -3.70
CA ILE A 83 -1.30 -7.14 -3.50
C ILE A 83 -2.19 -8.23 -4.11
N ALA A 84 -3.50 -8.12 -3.98
CA ALA A 84 -4.44 -9.10 -4.56
C ALA A 84 -4.32 -9.17 -6.09
N CYS A 85 -3.96 -8.07 -6.75
CA CYS A 85 -3.67 -8.04 -8.18
C CYS A 85 -2.48 -8.95 -8.59
N ALA A 86 -1.69 -9.46 -7.66
CA ALA A 86 -0.69 -10.48 -7.95
C ALA A 86 -1.31 -11.85 -8.28
N GLY A 87 -2.58 -12.07 -7.98
CA GLY A 87 -3.30 -13.30 -8.28
C GLY A 87 -3.70 -13.44 -9.74
N ASP A 88 -3.58 -14.65 -10.25
CA ASP A 88 -4.17 -15.01 -11.55
C ASP A 88 -5.70 -15.06 -11.45
N GLU A 89 -6.21 -15.43 -10.26
CA GLU A 89 -7.63 -15.39 -9.88
C GLU A 89 -7.77 -14.75 -8.50
N ILE A 90 -8.89 -14.03 -8.30
CA ILE A 90 -9.28 -13.44 -7.03
C ILE A 90 -10.69 -13.90 -6.70
N PHE A 91 -10.85 -14.49 -5.54
CA PHE A 91 -12.12 -14.88 -4.95
C PHE A 91 -12.44 -14.00 -3.75
N ALA A 92 -13.68 -13.58 -3.65
CA ALA A 92 -14.17 -12.76 -2.56
C ALA A 92 -15.60 -13.19 -2.19
N ASN A 93 -15.99 -12.94 -0.95
CA ASN A 93 -17.40 -13.05 -0.56
C ASN A 93 -18.15 -11.83 -1.11
N SER A 94 -19.45 -11.99 -1.34
CA SER A 94 -20.32 -10.87 -1.79
C SER A 94 -20.34 -9.69 -0.82
N SER A 95 -19.99 -9.91 0.45
CA SER A 95 -19.89 -8.89 1.49
C SER A 95 -18.47 -8.37 1.72
N SER A 96 -17.47 -8.90 1.01
CA SER A 96 -16.10 -8.42 1.11
C SER A 96 -15.96 -7.01 0.53
N ILE A 97 -15.17 -6.16 1.17
CA ILE A 97 -14.82 -4.83 0.68
C ILE A 97 -13.59 -4.94 -0.21
N ILE A 98 -13.77 -4.70 -1.51
CA ILE A 98 -12.73 -4.85 -2.52
C ILE A 98 -12.48 -3.52 -3.24
N GLY A 99 -11.24 -3.22 -3.62
CA GLY A 99 -10.92 -2.07 -4.45
C GLY A 99 -10.29 -0.92 -3.68
N SER A 100 -10.98 0.21 -3.53
CA SER A 100 -10.36 1.44 -2.98
C SER A 100 -9.07 1.82 -3.72
N ILE A 101 -9.17 1.89 -5.06
CA ILE A 101 -8.04 2.18 -5.96
C ILE A 101 -7.77 3.68 -5.93
N GLY A 102 -7.00 4.12 -4.95
CA GLY A 102 -6.70 5.54 -4.74
C GLY A 102 -5.52 5.74 -3.82
N VAL A 103 -5.08 7.00 -3.73
CA VAL A 103 -3.98 7.43 -2.85
C VAL A 103 -4.46 8.60 -2.01
N ILE A 104 -4.28 8.52 -0.72
CA ILE A 104 -4.63 9.57 0.23
C ILE A 104 -3.41 9.98 1.05
N SER A 105 -3.28 11.27 1.33
CA SER A 105 -2.47 11.83 2.39
C SER A 105 -3.37 12.73 3.22
N ALA A 106 -3.45 12.48 4.51
CA ALA A 106 -4.25 13.26 5.43
C ALA A 106 -3.39 13.74 6.59
N SER A 107 -3.52 15.02 6.94
CA SER A 107 -2.87 15.62 8.10
C SER A 107 -3.77 16.67 8.73
N PHE A 108 -3.32 17.26 9.83
CA PHE A 108 -4.01 18.35 10.51
C PHE A 108 -3.13 19.60 10.50
N GLY A 109 -3.74 20.78 10.35
CA GLY A 109 -3.08 22.06 10.55
C GLY A 109 -3.28 22.56 11.98
N PHE A 110 -2.19 22.84 12.68
CA PHE A 110 -2.19 23.29 14.08
C PHE A 110 -1.66 24.70 14.30
N LYS A 111 -1.38 25.44 13.20
CA LYS A 111 -0.80 26.80 13.28
C LYS A 111 -1.57 27.72 14.22
N ASP A 112 -2.89 27.83 14.02
CA ASP A 112 -3.71 28.72 14.82
C ASP A 112 -3.91 28.21 16.25
N LEU A 113 -3.89 26.90 16.46
CA LEU A 113 -3.98 26.31 17.79
C LEU A 113 -2.75 26.67 18.64
N ILE A 114 -1.54 26.43 18.13
CA ILE A 114 -0.31 26.74 18.87
C ILE A 114 -0.19 28.24 19.18
N LYS A 115 -0.63 29.11 18.25
CA LYS A 115 -0.67 30.55 18.49
C LYS A 115 -1.61 30.93 19.63
N LYS A 116 -2.80 30.32 19.72
CA LYS A 116 -3.77 30.56 20.80
C LYS A 116 -3.26 30.20 22.19
N VAL A 117 -2.43 29.17 22.27
CA VAL A 117 -1.83 28.69 23.54
C VAL A 117 -0.44 29.29 23.80
N GLY A 118 0.00 30.27 23.02
CA GLY A 118 1.28 30.96 23.22
C GLY A 118 2.53 30.16 22.88
N ILE A 119 2.42 29.11 22.04
CA ILE A 119 3.53 28.29 21.59
C ILE A 119 4.09 28.85 20.29
N GLU A 120 5.39 29.06 20.23
CA GLU A 120 6.12 29.48 19.03
C GLU A 120 6.81 28.29 18.39
N ARG A 121 6.54 28.02 17.10
CA ARG A 121 7.24 27.02 16.31
C ARG A 121 8.53 27.61 15.71
N ARG A 122 9.68 27.06 16.08
CA ARG A 122 11.00 27.44 15.56
C ARG A 122 11.56 26.32 14.72
N ILE A 123 11.87 26.60 13.44
CA ILE A 123 12.37 25.60 12.49
C ILE A 123 13.75 26.08 11.99
N TYR A 124 14.73 25.22 12.16
CA TYR A 124 16.08 25.42 11.65
C TYR A 124 16.40 24.28 10.68
N THR A 125 16.48 24.58 9.38
CA THR A 125 16.70 23.57 8.35
C THR A 125 17.85 23.95 7.42
N ALA A 126 18.56 22.94 6.94
CA ALA A 126 19.44 23.05 5.79
C ALA A 126 18.78 22.26 4.63
N GLY A 127 18.54 22.97 3.52
CA GLY A 127 17.80 22.44 2.36
C GLY A 127 16.40 23.02 2.19
N LYS A 128 16.09 23.47 0.97
CA LYS A 128 14.86 24.26 0.62
C LYS A 128 13.55 23.55 1.03
N ASN A 129 13.51 22.23 0.95
CA ASN A 129 12.27 21.44 1.11
C ASN A 129 12.29 20.52 2.34
N LYS A 130 13.10 20.85 3.36
CA LYS A 130 13.28 19.94 4.49
C LYS A 130 12.08 19.89 5.46
N SER A 131 11.26 20.96 5.50
CA SER A 131 10.06 21.07 6.34
C SER A 131 8.78 21.13 5.49
N THR A 132 8.70 20.31 4.45
CA THR A 132 7.52 20.22 3.59
C THR A 132 6.30 19.81 4.39
N LEU A 133 5.18 20.55 4.24
CA LEU A 133 3.88 20.27 4.87
C LEU A 133 3.94 20.17 6.40
N ASP A 134 4.77 21.01 7.04
CA ASP A 134 4.80 21.10 8.51
C ASP A 134 3.44 21.58 9.03
N PRO A 135 2.76 20.82 9.90
CA PRO A 135 1.39 21.12 10.34
C PRO A 135 1.27 22.36 11.25
N PHE A 136 2.39 22.94 11.66
CA PHE A 136 2.43 24.10 12.57
C PHE A 136 2.75 25.42 11.89
N VAL A 137 2.84 25.44 10.56
CA VAL A 137 3.06 26.65 9.76
C VAL A 137 2.07 26.70 8.60
N ASP A 138 2.06 27.81 7.84
CA ASP A 138 1.24 27.91 6.64
C ASP A 138 1.69 26.90 5.59
N GLU A 139 0.72 26.27 4.93
CA GLU A 139 0.99 25.43 3.77
C GLU A 139 1.55 26.27 2.62
N LYS A 140 2.60 25.78 2.01
CA LYS A 140 3.16 26.35 0.79
C LYS A 140 2.52 25.68 -0.40
N GLN A 141 1.99 26.46 -1.34
CA GLN A 141 1.35 25.95 -2.55
C GLN A 141 2.29 25.01 -3.33
N GLU A 142 3.58 25.32 -3.42
CA GLU A 142 4.59 24.47 -4.06
C GLU A 142 4.69 23.05 -3.42
N ASP A 143 4.53 22.96 -2.10
CA ASP A 143 4.59 21.68 -1.37
C ASP A 143 3.32 20.86 -1.62
N VAL A 144 2.16 21.52 -1.66
CA VAL A 144 0.88 20.88 -2.00
C VAL A 144 0.90 20.34 -3.42
N GLU A 145 1.39 21.13 -4.38
CA GLU A 145 1.51 20.71 -5.78
C GLU A 145 2.48 19.51 -5.94
N ARG A 146 3.60 19.53 -5.23
CA ARG A 146 4.54 18.41 -5.21
C ARG A 146 3.90 17.14 -4.66
N LEU A 147 3.18 17.25 -3.53
CA LEU A 147 2.45 16.12 -2.96
C LEU A 147 1.41 15.57 -3.94
N LYS A 148 0.59 16.43 -4.54
CA LYS A 148 -0.40 16.04 -5.54
C LYS A 148 0.23 15.31 -6.73
N LYS A 149 1.37 15.77 -7.21
CA LYS A 149 2.09 15.08 -8.28
C LYS A 149 2.50 13.67 -7.88
N ILE A 150 3.09 13.49 -6.69
CA ILE A 150 3.45 12.16 -6.16
C ILE A 150 2.20 11.27 -6.06
N GLN A 151 1.08 11.80 -5.57
CA GLN A 151 -0.17 11.05 -5.46
C GLN A 151 -0.70 10.60 -6.83
N LEU A 152 -0.64 11.46 -7.83
CA LEU A 152 -1.06 11.15 -9.21
C LEU A 152 -0.18 10.06 -9.83
N ASP A 153 1.14 10.12 -9.63
CA ASP A 153 2.08 9.12 -10.13
C ASP A 153 1.77 7.75 -9.49
N LEU A 154 1.63 7.69 -8.17
CA LEU A 154 1.28 6.47 -7.44
C LEU A 154 -0.10 5.92 -7.85
N HIS A 155 -1.09 6.79 -8.06
CA HIS A 155 -2.42 6.39 -8.52
C HIS A 155 -2.39 5.83 -9.94
N SER A 156 -1.64 6.46 -10.83
CA SER A 156 -1.42 5.97 -12.19
C SER A 156 -0.80 4.57 -12.21
N ASP A 157 0.22 4.34 -11.39
CA ASP A 157 0.85 3.03 -11.25
C ASP A 157 -0.14 1.99 -10.71
N PHE A 158 -0.97 2.36 -9.75
CA PHE A 158 -2.01 1.45 -9.23
C PHE A 158 -3.00 1.07 -10.34
N ILE A 159 -3.53 2.05 -11.07
CA ILE A 159 -4.45 1.79 -12.20
C ILE A 159 -3.79 0.88 -13.23
N LYS A 160 -2.52 1.11 -13.56
CA LYS A 160 -1.76 0.28 -14.50
C LYS A 160 -1.68 -1.18 -14.04
N ILE A 161 -1.36 -1.43 -12.77
CA ILE A 161 -1.31 -2.78 -12.19
C ILE A 161 -2.69 -3.46 -12.24
N VAL A 162 -3.75 -2.74 -11.88
CA VAL A 162 -5.12 -3.27 -11.94
C VAL A 162 -5.49 -3.64 -13.38
N LYS A 163 -5.23 -2.76 -14.34
CA LYS A 163 -5.46 -3.05 -15.77
C LYS A 163 -4.66 -4.24 -16.27
N GLN A 164 -3.39 -4.35 -15.91
CA GLN A 164 -2.55 -5.47 -16.30
C GLN A 164 -3.03 -6.79 -15.69
N SER A 165 -3.47 -6.75 -14.45
CA SER A 165 -3.87 -7.94 -13.69
C SER A 165 -5.29 -8.39 -14.04
N ARG A 166 -6.21 -7.45 -14.21
CA ARG A 166 -7.65 -7.75 -14.40
C ARG A 166 -8.08 -7.65 -15.85
N GLY A 167 -7.43 -6.79 -16.67
CA GLY A 167 -7.68 -6.66 -18.09
C GLY A 167 -9.17 -6.61 -18.45
N GLU A 168 -9.59 -7.45 -19.36
CA GLU A 168 -10.98 -7.56 -19.82
C GLU A 168 -11.97 -8.14 -18.79
N LYS A 169 -11.47 -8.59 -17.63
CA LYS A 169 -12.32 -9.10 -16.53
C LYS A 169 -13.01 -7.98 -15.76
N ILE A 170 -12.61 -6.72 -15.98
CA ILE A 170 -13.29 -5.54 -15.43
C ILE A 170 -14.27 -5.07 -16.49
N LYS A 171 -15.55 -5.29 -16.24
CA LYS A 171 -16.65 -4.78 -17.05
C LYS A 171 -17.15 -3.47 -16.46
#